data_660390b2b872c0d3a9cb225a9c9655cf
#
_entry.id   660390b2b872c0d3a9cb225a9c9655cf
#
_cell.length_a   1.000
_cell.length_b   1.000
_cell.length_c   1.000
_cell.angle_alpha   90.00
_cell.angle_beta   90.00
_cell.angle_gamma   90.00
#
_symmetry.space_group_name_H-M   'P 1'
#
loop_
_entity.id
_entity.type
_entity.pdbx_description
1 polymer ?
#
loop_
_entity_poly.entity_id
_entity_poly.type
_entity_poly.pdbx_seq_one_letter_code
_entity_poly.pdbx_strand_id
1 'polypeptide(L)'
;MSSAKVVAIGGGHGLAMTLRAVRRYTDDITAIVSVADDGGSTGRLRRDLGVLGVGDLRKCLVALADADDTDASIWAEAWEHRFAAGDLEGHALGNLILVGLAEITGDWEIALATAGRTLGAVGRVLPATDEPVVLRAELDHGCIEGQVRIQNSTERIRRVALVPPGATSPAAVTEAILAADQIVLAPGSLFTSLLPALCVSAVTSALNLAPGPVVQVVNLAAQVPETEGLDAKDHLSAVLDLGVRVDDLVIDARTPLLADDGAIERLGVRVVRADLARPDVSAHEPAKLAPVLAGLLESAIRPEGHNIRIGQRRPKMEES
;
A
#
# COMPACT_ATOMS: atom_id res chain seq x y z
N MET A 1 24.33 7.72 9.61
CA MET A 1 23.82 6.50 8.96
C MET A 1 22.74 6.99 7.98
N SER A 2 22.72 6.49 6.74
CA SER A 2 21.64 6.81 5.79
C SER A 2 20.30 6.36 6.38
N SER A 3 19.25 7.17 6.23
CA SER A 3 17.89 6.78 6.61
C SER A 3 17.48 5.55 5.80
N ALA A 4 16.79 4.59 6.41
CA ALA A 4 16.34 3.39 5.71
C ALA A 4 15.27 3.74 4.67
N LYS A 5 15.38 3.18 3.48
CA LYS A 5 14.46 3.40 2.38
C LYS A 5 13.25 2.48 2.50
N VAL A 6 12.07 3.06 2.72
CA VAL A 6 10.84 2.30 2.86
C VAL A 6 9.87 2.65 1.73
N VAL A 7 9.41 1.61 1.04
CA VAL A 7 8.36 1.72 0.03
C VAL A 7 7.05 1.22 0.62
N ALA A 8 5.96 1.99 0.51
CA ALA A 8 4.61 1.56 0.88
C ALA A 8 3.71 1.54 -0.35
N ILE A 9 2.99 0.42 -0.58
CA ILE A 9 2.18 0.18 -1.77
C ILE A 9 0.72 -0.04 -1.40
N GLY A 10 -0.21 0.58 -2.13
CA GLY A 10 -1.65 0.38 -1.92
C GLY A 10 -2.49 1.56 -2.39
N GLY A 11 -3.51 1.91 -1.61
CA GLY A 11 -4.39 3.06 -1.85
C GLY A 11 -5.25 3.40 -0.64
N GLY A 12 -6.08 4.41 -0.77
CA GLY A 12 -7.07 4.78 0.23
C GLY A 12 -6.51 5.22 1.58
N HIS A 13 -7.36 5.05 2.60
CA HIS A 13 -7.02 5.40 3.97
C HIS A 13 -6.01 4.44 4.60
N GLY A 14 -5.97 3.17 4.16
CA GLY A 14 -5.04 2.18 4.66
C GLY A 14 -3.59 2.54 4.36
N LEU A 15 -3.30 2.92 3.10
CA LEU A 15 -1.98 3.39 2.73
C LEU A 15 -1.61 4.70 3.44
N ALA A 16 -2.51 5.68 3.47
CA ALA A 16 -2.28 6.94 4.19
C ALA A 16 -1.94 6.72 5.68
N MET A 17 -2.60 5.75 6.31
CA MET A 17 -2.35 5.36 7.69
C MET A 17 -0.99 4.66 7.85
N THR A 18 -0.64 3.78 6.91
CA THR A 18 0.66 3.11 6.87
C THR A 18 1.80 4.12 6.71
N LEU A 19 1.64 5.14 5.85
CA LEU A 19 2.62 6.21 5.68
C LEU A 19 2.85 7.00 6.97
N ARG A 20 1.78 7.30 7.74
CA ARG A 20 1.91 7.92 9.06
C ARG A 20 2.66 7.03 10.07
N ALA A 21 2.54 5.71 9.95
CA ALA A 21 3.32 4.77 10.76
C ALA A 21 4.80 4.77 10.33
N VAL A 22 5.08 4.70 9.03
CA VAL A 22 6.43 4.67 8.45
C VAL A 22 7.20 5.94 8.80
N ARG A 23 6.58 7.12 8.73
CA ARG A 23 7.18 8.41 9.14
C ARG A 23 7.72 8.44 10.58
N ARG A 24 7.30 7.51 11.42
CA ARG A 24 7.78 7.46 12.81
C ARG A 24 9.16 6.83 12.97
N TYR A 25 9.69 6.20 11.93
CA TYR A 25 11.01 5.55 12.00
C TYR A 25 11.94 5.81 10.80
N THR A 26 11.44 6.46 9.73
CA THR A 26 12.28 6.89 8.60
C THR A 26 11.68 8.09 7.88
N ASP A 27 12.54 8.88 7.23
CA ASP A 27 12.16 10.02 6.36
C ASP A 27 12.34 9.67 4.88
N ASP A 28 13.03 8.59 4.52
CA ASP A 28 13.21 8.14 3.12
C ASP A 28 12.06 7.20 2.72
N ILE A 29 10.93 7.83 2.37
CA ILE A 29 9.66 7.16 2.12
C ILE A 29 9.23 7.33 0.67
N THR A 30 8.83 6.25 0.01
CA THR A 30 8.13 6.31 -1.28
C THR A 30 6.78 5.61 -1.16
N ALA A 31 5.70 6.34 -1.40
CA ALA A 31 4.36 5.78 -1.57
C ALA A 31 4.11 5.44 -3.03
N ILE A 32 3.75 4.20 -3.34
CA ILE A 32 3.30 3.76 -4.67
C ILE A 32 1.80 3.52 -4.61
N VAL A 33 1.06 4.31 -5.36
CA VAL A 33 -0.39 4.46 -5.18
C VAL A 33 -1.16 3.93 -6.37
N SER A 34 -2.19 3.12 -6.10
CA SER A 34 -3.18 2.73 -7.11
C SER A 34 -3.92 3.96 -7.64
N VAL A 35 -4.10 4.03 -8.95
CA VAL A 35 -4.80 5.12 -9.65
C VAL A 35 -6.09 4.68 -10.33
N ALA A 36 -6.59 3.50 -9.97
CA ALA A 36 -7.83 2.94 -10.52
C ALA A 36 -9.11 3.46 -9.83
N ASP A 37 -9.02 4.35 -8.84
CA ASP A 37 -10.16 4.98 -8.17
C ASP A 37 -11.04 5.75 -9.17
N ASP A 38 -12.35 5.49 -9.13
CA ASP A 38 -13.37 6.15 -9.96
C ASP A 38 -14.54 6.70 -9.13
N GLY A 39 -14.36 6.83 -7.82
CA GLY A 39 -15.38 7.29 -6.90
C GLY A 39 -15.49 8.81 -6.80
N GLY A 40 -16.67 9.31 -6.48
CA GLY A 40 -16.95 10.69 -6.10
C GLY A 40 -16.31 11.76 -6.99
N SER A 41 -15.49 12.63 -6.37
CA SER A 41 -14.71 13.69 -7.05
C SER A 41 -13.78 13.14 -8.13
N THR A 42 -13.05 12.08 -7.81
CA THR A 42 -12.10 11.44 -8.73
C THR A 42 -12.80 10.93 -9.98
N GLY A 43 -13.91 10.22 -9.83
CA GLY A 43 -14.65 9.67 -10.97
C GLY A 43 -15.21 10.74 -11.91
N ARG A 44 -15.62 11.91 -11.37
CA ARG A 44 -16.02 13.05 -12.20
C ARG A 44 -14.85 13.60 -13.00
N LEU A 45 -13.72 13.88 -12.34
CA LEU A 45 -12.52 14.42 -13.00
C LEU A 45 -11.98 13.46 -14.07
N ARG A 46 -11.96 12.15 -13.78
CA ARG A 46 -11.56 11.14 -14.77
C ARG A 46 -12.47 11.13 -15.99
N ARG A 47 -13.79 11.17 -15.80
CA ARG A 47 -14.75 11.17 -16.90
C ARG A 47 -14.66 12.43 -17.75
N ASP A 48 -14.48 13.59 -17.11
CA ASP A 48 -14.58 14.89 -17.75
C ASP A 48 -13.23 15.31 -18.39
N LEU A 49 -12.09 14.89 -17.80
CA LEU A 49 -10.74 15.31 -18.20
C LEU A 49 -9.81 14.15 -18.60
N GLY A 50 -10.22 12.89 -18.46
CA GLY A 50 -9.39 11.73 -18.82
C GLY A 50 -8.16 11.50 -17.95
N VAL A 51 -8.15 12.05 -16.74
CA VAL A 51 -7.00 12.00 -15.81
C VAL A 51 -6.94 10.72 -14.97
N LEU A 52 -5.86 10.53 -14.23
CA LEU A 52 -5.68 9.44 -13.27
C LEU A 52 -6.65 9.55 -12.09
N GLY A 53 -6.75 8.46 -11.31
CA GLY A 53 -7.40 8.43 -10.01
C GLY A 53 -6.60 9.22 -8.98
N VAL A 54 -6.88 10.52 -8.81
CA VAL A 54 -6.09 11.43 -7.95
C VAL A 54 -6.44 11.38 -6.46
N GLY A 55 -7.56 10.76 -6.10
CA GLY A 55 -8.06 10.78 -4.72
C GLY A 55 -7.11 10.15 -3.71
N ASP A 56 -6.54 9.01 -4.06
CA ASP A 56 -5.61 8.30 -3.18
C ASP A 56 -4.21 8.92 -3.20
N LEU A 57 -3.76 9.46 -4.33
CA LEU A 57 -2.53 10.25 -4.44
C LEU A 57 -2.58 11.45 -3.47
N ARG A 58 -3.69 12.20 -3.47
CA ARG A 58 -3.91 13.32 -2.55
C ARG A 58 -3.83 12.87 -1.09
N LYS A 59 -4.52 11.80 -0.71
CA LYS A 59 -4.51 11.28 0.67
C LYS A 59 -3.10 10.91 1.13
N CYS A 60 -2.29 10.33 0.24
CA CYS A 60 -0.91 9.98 0.54
C CYS A 60 -0.03 11.23 0.73
N LEU A 61 -0.18 12.25 -0.12
CA LEU A 61 0.52 13.53 0.05
C LEU A 61 0.19 14.18 1.39
N VAL A 62 -1.10 14.25 1.76
CA VAL A 62 -1.54 14.78 3.06
C VAL A 62 -1.03 13.94 4.23
N ALA A 63 -0.95 12.60 4.08
CA ALA A 63 -0.42 11.74 5.13
C ALA A 63 1.09 11.92 5.35
N LEU A 64 1.81 12.36 4.33
CA LEU A 64 3.23 12.69 4.37
C LEU A 64 3.51 14.17 4.69
N ALA A 65 2.49 15.04 4.71
CA ALA A 65 2.65 16.45 5.07
C ALA A 65 3.20 16.60 6.49
N ASP A 66 4.00 17.63 6.72
CA ASP A 66 4.58 17.92 8.04
C ASP A 66 3.47 18.37 8.99
N ALA A 67 3.18 17.55 10.00
CA ALA A 67 2.15 17.83 10.99
C ALA A 67 2.59 18.84 12.07
N ASP A 68 3.89 19.05 12.22
CA ASP A 68 4.46 19.95 13.23
C ASP A 68 4.58 21.40 12.70
N ASP A 69 4.48 21.60 11.38
CA ASP A 69 4.44 22.91 10.74
C ASP A 69 2.99 23.42 10.65
N THR A 70 2.70 24.58 11.25
CA THR A 70 1.37 25.19 11.28
C THR A 70 0.85 25.51 9.88
N ASP A 71 1.70 26.03 8.99
CA ASP A 71 1.33 26.37 7.63
C ASP A 71 1.06 25.09 6.79
N ALA A 72 1.88 24.07 6.95
CA ALA A 72 1.65 22.76 6.32
C ALA A 72 0.35 22.11 6.81
N SER A 73 -0.01 22.29 8.08
CA SER A 73 -1.28 21.81 8.66
C SER A 73 -2.49 22.48 8.00
N ILE A 74 -2.47 23.81 7.83
CA ILE A 74 -3.54 24.56 7.14
C ILE A 74 -3.65 24.12 5.67
N TRP A 75 -2.52 23.92 5.00
CA TRP A 75 -2.51 23.39 3.63
C TRP A 75 -3.07 21.99 3.56
N ALA A 76 -2.71 21.10 4.50
CA ALA A 76 -3.25 19.73 4.56
C ALA A 76 -4.78 19.75 4.73
N GLU A 77 -5.32 20.59 5.59
CA GLU A 77 -6.77 20.77 5.74
C GLU A 77 -7.42 21.32 4.47
N ALA A 78 -6.80 22.30 3.82
CA ALA A 78 -7.29 22.87 2.57
C ALA A 78 -7.32 21.80 1.45
N TRP A 79 -6.31 20.93 1.37
CA TRP A 79 -6.27 19.83 0.40
C TRP A 79 -7.38 18.80 0.63
N GLU A 80 -7.77 18.57 1.88
CA GLU A 80 -8.88 17.67 2.24
C GLU A 80 -10.26 18.35 2.14
N HIS A 81 -10.28 19.69 2.03
CA HIS A 81 -11.53 20.43 1.96
C HIS A 81 -12.41 19.97 0.79
N ARG A 82 -13.69 19.70 1.08
CA ARG A 82 -14.71 19.39 0.07
C ARG A 82 -15.72 20.52 -0.02
N PHE A 83 -15.93 20.98 -1.24
CA PHE A 83 -16.94 22.00 -1.50
C PHE A 83 -18.34 21.45 -1.20
N ALA A 84 -19.16 22.26 -0.51
CA ALA A 84 -20.48 21.84 -0.05
C ALA A 84 -21.63 22.29 -0.98
N ALA A 85 -21.33 23.11 -2.02
CA ALA A 85 -22.34 23.66 -2.92
C ALA A 85 -21.78 24.10 -4.26
N GLY A 86 -22.67 24.39 -5.20
CA GLY A 86 -22.35 24.86 -6.55
C GLY A 86 -21.78 23.77 -7.44
N ASP A 87 -21.19 24.17 -8.57
CA ASP A 87 -20.65 23.23 -9.56
C ASP A 87 -19.46 22.39 -9.02
N LEU A 88 -18.82 22.88 -7.98
CA LEU A 88 -17.74 22.18 -7.30
C LEU A 88 -18.19 21.26 -6.16
N GLU A 89 -19.49 21.18 -5.88
CA GLU A 89 -20.00 20.36 -4.77
C GLU A 89 -19.43 18.93 -4.78
N GLY A 90 -18.88 18.51 -3.63
CA GLY A 90 -18.27 17.19 -3.42
C GLY A 90 -16.86 17.03 -4.02
N HIS A 91 -16.33 18.01 -4.79
CA HIS A 91 -14.94 18.00 -5.18
C HIS A 91 -14.02 18.31 -3.99
N ALA A 92 -12.93 17.56 -3.87
CA ALA A 92 -11.85 17.91 -2.96
C ALA A 92 -10.93 18.94 -3.62
N LEU A 93 -10.56 20.00 -2.91
CA LEU A 93 -9.68 21.05 -3.45
C LEU A 93 -8.34 20.46 -3.91
N GLY A 94 -7.72 19.58 -3.14
CA GLY A 94 -6.45 18.95 -3.51
C GLY A 94 -6.54 18.08 -4.78
N ASN A 95 -7.71 17.49 -5.08
CA ASN A 95 -7.89 16.79 -6.37
C ASN A 95 -7.84 17.77 -7.55
N LEU A 96 -8.46 18.95 -7.41
CA LEU A 96 -8.43 19.98 -8.44
C LEU A 96 -7.01 20.54 -8.63
N ILE A 97 -6.29 20.77 -7.52
CA ILE A 97 -4.89 21.23 -7.55
C ILE A 97 -4.01 20.21 -8.28
N LEU A 98 -4.11 18.92 -7.95
CA LEU A 98 -3.31 17.87 -8.61
C LEU A 98 -3.57 17.79 -10.11
N VAL A 99 -4.83 17.85 -10.52
CA VAL A 99 -5.18 17.86 -11.95
C VAL A 99 -4.61 19.10 -12.62
N GLY A 100 -4.79 20.28 -12.05
CA GLY A 100 -4.23 21.52 -12.60
C GLY A 100 -2.69 21.49 -12.70
N LEU A 101 -2.00 20.93 -11.70
CA LEU A 101 -0.55 20.76 -11.75
C LEU A 101 -0.14 19.78 -12.86
N ALA A 102 -0.86 18.67 -13.03
CA ALA A 102 -0.59 17.70 -14.08
C ALA A 102 -0.81 18.27 -15.47
N GLU A 103 -1.85 19.06 -15.68
CA GLU A 103 -2.10 19.77 -16.96
C GLU A 103 -1.00 20.79 -17.28
N ILE A 104 -0.53 21.56 -16.28
CA ILE A 104 0.52 22.56 -16.46
C ILE A 104 1.88 21.93 -16.76
N THR A 105 2.21 20.85 -16.05
CA THR A 105 3.53 20.20 -16.15
C THR A 105 3.60 19.17 -17.27
N GLY A 106 2.47 18.59 -17.66
CA GLY A 106 2.40 17.45 -18.59
C GLY A 106 3.00 16.16 -18.04
N ASP A 107 3.30 16.11 -16.73
CA ASP A 107 4.01 15.01 -16.08
C ASP A 107 3.52 14.82 -14.65
N TRP A 108 3.05 13.60 -14.32
CA TRP A 108 2.51 13.28 -13.00
C TRP A 108 3.55 13.26 -11.90
N GLU A 109 4.78 12.84 -12.19
CA GLU A 109 5.87 12.83 -11.20
C GLU A 109 6.24 14.26 -10.79
N ILE A 110 6.37 15.17 -11.79
CA ILE A 110 6.62 16.59 -11.52
C ILE A 110 5.46 17.24 -10.77
N ALA A 111 4.22 16.93 -11.14
CA ALA A 111 3.02 17.44 -10.47
C ALA A 111 2.97 17.02 -9.01
N LEU A 112 3.17 15.74 -8.71
CA LEU A 112 3.16 15.19 -7.37
C LEU A 112 4.33 15.70 -6.53
N ALA A 113 5.53 15.80 -7.11
CA ALA A 113 6.69 16.38 -6.42
C ALA A 113 6.46 17.86 -6.08
N THR A 114 5.81 18.62 -6.96
CA THR A 114 5.47 20.03 -6.72
C THR A 114 4.43 20.16 -5.61
N ALA A 115 3.38 19.33 -5.65
CA ALA A 115 2.38 19.24 -4.60
C ALA A 115 2.99 18.88 -3.25
N GLY A 116 3.87 17.87 -3.23
CA GLY A 116 4.58 17.44 -2.02
C GLY A 116 5.41 18.56 -1.39
N ARG A 117 6.15 19.33 -2.20
CA ARG A 117 6.90 20.48 -1.70
C ARG A 117 6.00 21.55 -1.05
N THR A 118 4.83 21.80 -1.66
CA THR A 118 3.87 22.79 -1.12
C THR A 118 3.29 22.35 0.23
N LEU A 119 3.14 21.03 0.42
CA LEU A 119 2.64 20.43 1.66
C LEU A 119 3.74 20.17 2.71
N GLY A 120 5.01 20.46 2.41
CA GLY A 120 6.11 20.04 3.28
C GLY A 120 6.17 18.53 3.48
N ALA A 121 5.78 17.75 2.46
CA ALA A 121 5.70 16.29 2.58
C ALA A 121 7.07 15.65 2.77
N VAL A 122 7.18 14.76 3.74
CA VAL A 122 8.37 13.93 3.97
C VAL A 122 8.28 12.70 3.07
N GLY A 123 9.26 12.54 2.16
CA GLY A 123 9.24 11.47 1.17
C GLY A 123 8.52 11.88 -0.13
N ARG A 124 8.11 10.90 -0.93
CA ARG A 124 7.50 11.12 -2.25
C ARG A 124 6.32 10.20 -2.52
N VAL A 125 5.42 10.64 -3.39
CA VAL A 125 4.25 9.89 -3.85
C VAL A 125 4.36 9.67 -5.35
N LEU A 126 4.23 8.43 -5.78
CA LEU A 126 4.28 8.01 -7.18
C LEU A 126 3.01 7.23 -7.54
N PRO A 127 2.44 7.42 -8.74
CA PRO A 127 1.37 6.55 -9.22
C PRO A 127 1.95 5.18 -9.63
N ALA A 128 1.25 4.10 -9.37
CA ALA A 128 1.67 2.77 -9.82
C ALA A 128 1.78 2.67 -11.35
N THR A 129 0.95 3.45 -12.04
CA THR A 129 1.02 3.72 -13.50
C THR A 129 0.58 5.15 -13.75
N ASP A 130 1.17 5.81 -14.74
CA ASP A 130 0.78 7.14 -15.22
C ASP A 130 -0.22 7.07 -16.39
N GLU A 131 -0.68 5.88 -16.73
CA GLU A 131 -1.72 5.66 -17.72
C GLU A 131 -3.12 5.63 -17.10
N PRO A 132 -4.15 6.18 -17.77
CA PRO A 132 -5.53 6.05 -17.32
C PRO A 132 -6.00 4.60 -17.46
N VAL A 133 -6.25 3.94 -16.33
CA VAL A 133 -6.68 2.55 -16.27
C VAL A 133 -8.03 2.40 -15.58
N VAL A 134 -8.80 1.39 -15.95
CA VAL A 134 -10.04 0.99 -15.28
C VAL A 134 -9.83 -0.36 -14.63
N LEU A 135 -10.34 -0.51 -13.40
CA LEU A 135 -10.32 -1.79 -12.71
C LEU A 135 -11.45 -2.68 -13.24
N ARG A 136 -11.10 -3.93 -13.60
CA ARG A 136 -12.03 -5.00 -13.97
C ARG A 136 -11.92 -6.12 -12.95
N ALA A 137 -13.07 -6.66 -12.53
CA ALA A 137 -13.13 -7.85 -11.70
C ALA A 137 -13.84 -8.98 -12.44
N GLU A 138 -13.30 -10.20 -12.32
CA GLU A 138 -13.98 -11.44 -12.63
C GLU A 138 -14.74 -11.91 -11.38
N LEU A 139 -16.02 -12.19 -11.55
CA LEU A 139 -16.92 -12.66 -10.51
C LEU A 139 -17.27 -14.14 -10.76
N ASP A 140 -18.06 -14.73 -9.86
CA ASP A 140 -18.58 -16.08 -10.09
C ASP A 140 -19.42 -16.18 -11.37
N HIS A 141 -20.14 -15.09 -11.72
CA HIS A 141 -21.04 -15.04 -12.87
C HIS A 141 -20.78 -13.79 -13.73
N GLY A 142 -19.61 -13.75 -14.37
CA GLY A 142 -19.27 -12.69 -15.33
C GLY A 142 -18.18 -11.73 -14.87
N CYS A 143 -18.18 -10.54 -15.45
CA CYS A 143 -17.18 -9.51 -15.17
C CYS A 143 -17.86 -8.16 -14.96
N ILE A 144 -17.29 -7.34 -14.09
CA ILE A 144 -17.68 -5.94 -13.90
C ILE A 144 -16.47 -5.01 -13.99
N GLU A 145 -16.70 -3.76 -14.39
CA GLU A 145 -15.67 -2.73 -14.47
C GLU A 145 -16.06 -1.54 -13.59
N GLY A 146 -15.04 -0.88 -13.06
CA GLY A 146 -15.16 0.28 -12.18
C GLY A 146 -14.96 -0.08 -10.71
N GLN A 147 -14.10 0.70 -10.05
CA GLN A 147 -13.69 0.48 -8.66
C GLN A 147 -14.88 0.50 -7.71
N VAL A 148 -15.75 1.52 -7.81
CA VAL A 148 -16.95 1.64 -6.95
C VAL A 148 -17.92 0.49 -7.16
N ARG A 149 -18.11 0.03 -8.40
CA ARG A 149 -19.00 -1.11 -8.70
C ARG A 149 -18.45 -2.41 -8.13
N ILE A 150 -17.14 -2.61 -8.22
CA ILE A 150 -16.46 -3.80 -7.68
C ILE A 150 -16.56 -3.81 -6.16
N GLN A 151 -16.27 -2.68 -5.51
CA GLN A 151 -16.35 -2.53 -4.05
C GLN A 151 -17.73 -2.84 -3.49
N ASN A 152 -18.79 -2.53 -4.26
CA ASN A 152 -20.19 -2.76 -3.86
C ASN A 152 -20.77 -4.08 -4.41
N SER A 153 -19.96 -4.93 -5.05
CA SER A 153 -20.43 -6.22 -5.55
C SER A 153 -20.69 -7.18 -4.39
N THR A 154 -21.85 -7.82 -4.41
CA THR A 154 -22.19 -8.90 -3.48
C THR A 154 -21.81 -10.28 -4.01
N GLU A 155 -21.34 -10.36 -5.26
CA GLU A 155 -20.77 -11.59 -5.80
C GLU A 155 -19.29 -11.70 -5.42
N ARG A 156 -18.84 -12.94 -5.22
CA ARG A 156 -17.44 -13.19 -4.88
C ARG A 156 -16.51 -12.77 -6.02
N ILE A 157 -15.54 -11.91 -5.68
CA ILE A 157 -14.48 -11.49 -6.59
C ILE A 157 -13.46 -12.63 -6.69
N ARG A 158 -13.17 -13.10 -7.90
CA ARG A 158 -12.20 -14.17 -8.19
C ARG A 158 -10.83 -13.61 -8.55
N ARG A 159 -10.84 -12.58 -9.38
CA ARG A 159 -9.63 -11.94 -9.89
C ARG A 159 -9.91 -10.48 -10.24
N VAL A 160 -8.86 -9.68 -10.19
CA VAL A 160 -8.89 -8.31 -10.71
C VAL A 160 -7.79 -8.10 -11.76
N ALA A 161 -8.03 -7.18 -12.68
CA ALA A 161 -7.09 -6.79 -13.73
C ALA A 161 -7.28 -5.31 -14.08
N LEU A 162 -6.28 -4.71 -14.70
CA LEU A 162 -6.37 -3.36 -15.26
C LEU A 162 -6.78 -3.40 -16.74
N VAL A 163 -7.56 -2.42 -17.17
CA VAL A 163 -7.97 -2.21 -18.56
C VAL A 163 -7.57 -0.80 -18.98
N PRO A 164 -6.80 -0.64 -20.07
CA PRO A 164 -6.22 -1.68 -20.91
C PRO A 164 -5.19 -2.54 -20.17
N PRO A 165 -4.97 -3.80 -20.59
CA PRO A 165 -3.91 -4.63 -20.02
C PRO A 165 -2.53 -4.10 -20.42
N GLY A 166 -1.52 -4.37 -19.59
CA GLY A 166 -0.13 -4.02 -19.89
C GLY A 166 0.22 -2.56 -19.60
N ALA A 167 -0.54 -1.91 -18.71
CA ALA A 167 -0.20 -0.56 -18.24
C ALA A 167 1.26 -0.51 -17.76
N THR A 168 1.99 0.51 -18.19
CA THR A 168 3.39 0.74 -17.81
C THR A 168 3.50 1.45 -16.47
N SER A 169 4.67 1.40 -15.87
CA SER A 169 4.97 2.09 -14.61
C SER A 169 6.05 3.11 -14.82
N PRO A 170 6.00 4.30 -14.20
CA PRO A 170 7.12 5.23 -14.19
C PRO A 170 8.41 4.55 -13.72
N ALA A 171 9.54 4.89 -14.32
CA ALA A 171 10.84 4.30 -13.95
C ALA A 171 11.17 4.51 -12.47
N ALA A 172 10.81 5.67 -11.92
CA ALA A 172 11.01 6.01 -10.51
C ALA A 172 10.32 5.02 -9.55
N VAL A 173 9.24 4.36 -9.96
CA VAL A 173 8.54 3.33 -9.15
C VAL A 173 9.39 2.08 -9.02
N THR A 174 9.87 1.54 -10.15
CA THR A 174 10.72 0.33 -10.15
C THR A 174 12.06 0.58 -9.47
N GLU A 175 12.67 1.75 -9.68
CA GLU A 175 13.90 2.17 -9.01
C GLU A 175 13.71 2.26 -7.48
N ALA A 176 12.59 2.83 -7.03
CA ALA A 176 12.29 2.89 -5.59
C ALA A 176 12.15 1.50 -4.97
N ILE A 177 11.42 0.59 -5.62
CA ILE A 177 11.22 -0.77 -5.14
C ILE A 177 12.55 -1.53 -5.06
N LEU A 178 13.37 -1.45 -6.11
CA LEU A 178 14.66 -2.14 -6.17
C LEU A 178 15.71 -1.58 -5.19
N ALA A 179 15.55 -0.33 -4.75
CA ALA A 179 16.43 0.31 -3.77
C ALA A 179 15.90 0.24 -2.33
N ALA A 180 14.73 -0.37 -2.11
CA ALA A 180 14.07 -0.38 -0.81
C ALA A 180 14.75 -1.34 0.17
N ASP A 181 14.96 -0.86 1.40
CA ASP A 181 15.37 -1.68 2.56
C ASP A 181 14.16 -2.43 3.17
N GLN A 182 12.94 -1.94 2.94
CA GLN A 182 11.69 -2.58 3.32
C GLN A 182 10.56 -2.16 2.38
N ILE A 183 9.67 -3.10 2.06
CA ILE A 183 8.46 -2.83 1.27
C ILE A 183 7.25 -3.23 2.10
N VAL A 184 6.27 -2.32 2.23
CA VAL A 184 5.05 -2.54 2.98
C VAL A 184 3.85 -2.52 2.04
N LEU A 185 3.20 -3.67 1.89
CA LEU A 185 1.89 -3.78 1.25
C LEU A 185 0.84 -3.36 2.27
N ALA A 186 0.23 -2.19 2.05
CA ALA A 186 -0.64 -1.54 3.02
C ALA A 186 -2.00 -2.26 3.15
N PRO A 187 -2.64 -2.19 4.34
CA PRO A 187 -4.02 -2.63 4.51
C PRO A 187 -4.96 -1.69 3.75
N GLY A 188 -6.21 -2.08 3.62
CA GLY A 188 -7.25 -1.34 2.91
C GLY A 188 -8.02 -2.27 1.98
N SER A 189 -8.81 -1.71 1.07
CA SER A 189 -9.54 -2.52 0.09
C SER A 189 -8.60 -3.43 -0.68
N LEU A 190 -8.76 -4.74 -0.48
CA LEU A 190 -7.88 -5.74 -1.08
C LEU A 190 -7.95 -5.66 -2.60
N PHE A 191 -9.15 -5.86 -3.16
CA PHE A 191 -9.35 -5.95 -4.61
C PHE A 191 -9.38 -4.59 -5.29
N THR A 192 -9.72 -3.52 -4.57
CA THR A 192 -9.95 -2.21 -5.20
C THR A 192 -8.90 -1.16 -4.88
N SER A 193 -7.94 -1.45 -3.97
CA SER A 193 -6.83 -0.54 -3.66
C SER A 193 -5.46 -1.21 -3.75
N LEU A 194 -5.23 -2.34 -3.07
CA LEU A 194 -3.92 -3.00 -3.06
C LEU A 194 -3.63 -3.73 -4.37
N LEU A 195 -4.48 -4.69 -4.74
CA LEU A 195 -4.25 -5.52 -5.93
C LEU A 195 -4.16 -4.72 -7.23
N PRO A 196 -4.91 -3.62 -7.47
CA PRO A 196 -4.74 -2.83 -8.67
C PRO A 196 -3.33 -2.25 -8.86
N ALA A 197 -2.65 -1.84 -7.78
CA ALA A 197 -1.25 -1.41 -7.86
C ALA A 197 -0.31 -2.59 -8.22
N LEU A 198 -0.61 -3.78 -7.71
CA LEU A 198 0.12 -5.01 -7.99
C LEU A 198 -0.20 -5.62 -9.36
N CYS A 199 -1.33 -5.25 -10.01
CA CYS A 199 -1.64 -5.66 -11.39
C CYS A 199 -0.73 -4.98 -12.43
N VAL A 200 0.04 -3.96 -12.05
CA VAL A 200 1.07 -3.37 -12.93
C VAL A 200 2.28 -4.29 -12.93
N SER A 201 2.55 -4.96 -14.06
CA SER A 201 3.56 -6.03 -14.16
C SER A 201 4.97 -5.59 -13.76
N ALA A 202 5.34 -4.34 -14.05
CA ALA A 202 6.63 -3.78 -13.65
C ALA A 202 6.78 -3.68 -12.11
N VAL A 203 5.68 -3.34 -11.40
CA VAL A 203 5.66 -3.31 -9.93
C VAL A 203 5.88 -4.70 -9.36
N THR A 204 5.12 -5.70 -9.83
CA THR A 204 5.24 -7.10 -9.36
C THR A 204 6.63 -7.68 -9.67
N SER A 205 7.16 -7.40 -10.85
CA SER A 205 8.51 -7.84 -11.22
C SER A 205 9.58 -7.24 -10.32
N ALA A 206 9.50 -5.92 -10.05
CA ALA A 206 10.43 -5.24 -9.17
C ALA A 206 10.35 -5.75 -7.72
N LEU A 207 9.13 -6.02 -7.20
CA LEU A 207 8.92 -6.60 -5.86
C LEU A 207 9.66 -7.94 -5.69
N ASN A 208 9.60 -8.80 -6.69
CA ASN A 208 10.27 -10.10 -6.66
C ASN A 208 11.79 -10.04 -6.75
N LEU A 209 12.33 -8.93 -7.25
CA LEU A 209 13.78 -8.67 -7.37
C LEU A 209 14.32 -7.80 -6.24
N ALA A 210 13.46 -7.15 -5.46
CA ALA A 210 13.86 -6.24 -4.39
C ALA A 210 14.67 -6.96 -3.30
N PRO A 211 15.73 -6.34 -2.76
CA PRO A 211 16.54 -6.94 -1.69
C PRO A 211 15.84 -6.92 -0.32
N GLY A 212 15.02 -5.92 -0.06
CA GLY A 212 14.31 -5.75 1.21
C GLY A 212 13.13 -6.71 1.37
N PRO A 213 12.72 -7.02 2.62
CA PRO A 213 11.54 -7.84 2.89
C PRO A 213 10.27 -7.16 2.40
N VAL A 214 9.35 -7.98 1.87
CA VAL A 214 7.98 -7.57 1.52
C VAL A 214 7.05 -7.95 2.68
N VAL A 215 6.50 -6.95 3.34
CA VAL A 215 5.64 -7.08 4.51
C VAL A 215 4.21 -6.75 4.12
N GLN A 216 3.28 -7.70 4.21
CA GLN A 216 1.85 -7.43 4.03
C GLN A 216 1.19 -7.17 5.37
N VAL A 217 0.49 -6.03 5.49
CA VAL A 217 -0.36 -5.73 6.65
C VAL A 217 -1.80 -6.09 6.32
N VAL A 218 -2.38 -7.02 7.08
CA VAL A 218 -3.75 -7.49 6.84
C VAL A 218 -4.77 -6.50 7.42
N ASN A 219 -5.95 -6.43 6.81
CA ASN A 219 -7.06 -5.64 7.32
C ASN A 219 -7.48 -6.08 8.73
N LEU A 220 -8.01 -5.16 9.53
CA LEU A 220 -8.52 -5.47 10.87
C LEU A 220 -9.79 -6.33 10.83
N ALA A 221 -10.59 -6.21 9.78
CA ALA A 221 -11.82 -6.95 9.56
C ALA A 221 -12.13 -7.03 8.06
N ALA A 222 -13.05 -7.92 7.68
CA ALA A 222 -13.57 -7.97 6.32
C ALA A 222 -14.24 -6.64 5.95
N GLN A 223 -14.03 -6.19 4.72
CA GLN A 223 -14.74 -5.06 4.12
C GLN A 223 -15.96 -5.59 3.37
N VAL A 224 -17.12 -5.44 3.98
CA VAL A 224 -18.38 -5.91 3.39
C VAL A 224 -18.88 -4.92 2.33
N PRO A 225 -19.28 -5.38 1.15
CA PRO A 225 -19.34 -6.77 0.69
C PRO A 225 -18.03 -7.31 0.08
N GLU A 226 -17.06 -6.46 -0.25
CA GLU A 226 -15.89 -6.76 -1.10
C GLU A 226 -15.10 -8.00 -0.66
N THR A 227 -14.83 -8.16 0.64
CA THR A 227 -14.05 -9.27 1.20
C THR A 227 -14.84 -10.08 2.23
N GLU A 228 -16.18 -10.09 2.11
CA GLU A 228 -17.02 -10.89 2.99
C GLU A 228 -16.68 -12.38 2.90
N GLY A 229 -16.47 -13.01 4.04
CA GLY A 229 -16.11 -14.43 4.14
C GLY A 229 -14.63 -14.75 3.87
N LEU A 230 -13.79 -13.77 3.55
CA LEU A 230 -12.34 -13.97 3.44
C LEU A 230 -11.67 -13.87 4.81
N ASP A 231 -10.69 -14.77 5.05
CA ASP A 231 -9.81 -14.72 6.22
C ASP A 231 -8.45 -14.08 5.91
N ALA A 232 -7.51 -14.05 6.88
CA ALA A 232 -6.20 -13.47 6.68
C ALA A 232 -5.34 -14.25 5.66
N LYS A 233 -5.54 -15.57 5.56
CA LYS A 233 -4.86 -16.40 4.56
C LYS A 233 -5.40 -16.13 3.16
N ASP A 234 -6.70 -15.89 3.01
CA ASP A 234 -7.29 -15.50 1.73
C ASP A 234 -6.75 -14.16 1.24
N HIS A 235 -6.56 -13.18 2.15
CA HIS A 235 -5.91 -11.90 1.82
C HIS A 235 -4.47 -12.09 1.33
N LEU A 236 -3.70 -12.96 1.98
CA LEU A 236 -2.36 -13.32 1.54
C LEU A 236 -2.40 -14.04 0.17
N SER A 237 -3.27 -15.04 0.04
CA SER A 237 -3.38 -15.83 -1.20
C SER A 237 -3.68 -14.97 -2.41
N ALA A 238 -4.55 -13.95 -2.27
CA ALA A 238 -4.86 -13.02 -3.35
C ALA A 238 -3.62 -12.23 -3.84
N VAL A 239 -2.66 -11.94 -2.96
CA VAL A 239 -1.38 -11.30 -3.31
C VAL A 239 -0.44 -12.30 -3.96
N LEU A 240 -0.31 -13.51 -3.39
CA LEU A 240 0.53 -14.57 -3.94
C LEU A 240 0.07 -15.03 -5.33
N ASP A 241 -1.24 -15.05 -5.59
CA ASP A 241 -1.83 -15.42 -6.89
C ASP A 241 -1.48 -14.44 -8.02
N LEU A 242 -1.10 -13.20 -7.69
CA LEU A 242 -0.51 -12.25 -8.64
C LEU A 242 0.99 -12.49 -8.87
N GLY A 243 1.58 -13.51 -8.24
CA GLY A 243 3.00 -13.81 -8.32
C GLY A 243 3.89 -12.89 -7.49
N VAL A 244 3.34 -12.17 -6.53
CA VAL A 244 4.09 -11.28 -5.61
C VAL A 244 4.62 -12.08 -4.43
N ARG A 245 5.92 -11.96 -4.15
CA ARG A 245 6.55 -12.47 -2.92
C ARG A 245 6.03 -11.72 -1.71
N VAL A 246 5.77 -12.43 -0.63
CA VAL A 246 5.51 -11.88 0.71
C VAL A 246 6.40 -12.63 1.70
N ASP A 247 7.17 -11.91 2.51
CA ASP A 247 8.08 -12.50 3.50
C ASP A 247 7.43 -12.52 4.89
N ASP A 248 6.71 -11.45 5.24
CA ASP A 248 6.04 -11.30 6.52
C ASP A 248 4.57 -10.91 6.36
N LEU A 249 3.70 -11.55 7.13
CA LEU A 249 2.29 -11.21 7.24
C LEU A 249 1.99 -10.65 8.63
N VAL A 250 1.69 -9.35 8.70
CA VAL A 250 1.38 -8.65 9.94
C VAL A 250 -0.12 -8.65 10.17
N ILE A 251 -0.56 -9.22 11.29
CA ILE A 251 -1.97 -9.45 11.63
C ILE A 251 -2.27 -8.83 13.00
N ASP A 252 -3.39 -8.11 13.13
CA ASP A 252 -3.86 -7.65 14.45
C ASP A 252 -4.21 -8.85 15.34
N ALA A 253 -3.74 -8.84 16.57
CA ALA A 253 -3.93 -9.95 17.50
C ALA A 253 -5.42 -10.19 17.89
N ARG A 254 -6.28 -9.21 17.63
CA ARG A 254 -7.73 -9.24 17.94
C ARG A 254 -8.60 -9.33 16.70
N THR A 255 -8.01 -9.49 15.51
CA THR A 255 -8.76 -9.53 14.25
C THR A 255 -9.78 -10.67 14.23
N PRO A 256 -10.99 -10.44 13.70
CA PRO A 256 -11.94 -11.52 13.41
C PRO A 256 -11.56 -12.31 12.14
N LEU A 257 -10.55 -11.88 11.37
CA LEU A 257 -10.04 -12.61 10.19
C LEU A 257 -9.17 -13.78 10.65
N LEU A 258 -9.83 -14.79 11.20
CA LEU A 258 -9.15 -15.97 11.76
C LEU A 258 -8.51 -16.79 10.65
N ALA A 259 -7.21 -17.09 10.81
CA ALA A 259 -6.49 -17.99 9.94
C ALA A 259 -5.58 -18.91 10.78
N ASP A 260 -5.30 -20.09 10.27
CA ASP A 260 -4.29 -21.01 10.83
C ASP A 260 -2.90 -20.47 10.48
N ASP A 261 -2.17 -19.97 11.47
CA ASP A 261 -0.81 -19.45 11.29
C ASP A 261 0.11 -20.51 10.67
N GLY A 262 0.00 -21.77 11.10
CA GLY A 262 0.76 -22.88 10.53
C GLY A 262 0.42 -23.13 9.04
N ALA A 263 -0.80 -22.84 8.60
CA ALA A 263 -1.16 -22.92 7.19
C ALA A 263 -0.51 -21.80 6.37
N ILE A 264 -0.35 -20.61 6.94
CA ILE A 264 0.35 -19.48 6.32
C ILE A 264 1.86 -19.75 6.28
N GLU A 265 2.44 -20.21 7.37
CA GLU A 265 3.87 -20.54 7.44
C GLU A 265 4.29 -21.65 6.45
N ARG A 266 3.40 -22.60 6.16
CA ARG A 266 3.62 -23.60 5.08
C ARG A 266 3.72 -23.00 3.69
N LEU A 267 3.23 -21.76 3.47
CA LEU A 267 3.44 -21.01 2.25
C LEU A 267 4.79 -20.27 2.22
N GLY A 268 5.60 -20.40 3.27
CA GLY A 268 6.91 -19.75 3.40
C GLY A 268 6.84 -18.32 3.95
N VAL A 269 5.69 -17.89 4.49
CA VAL A 269 5.44 -16.54 5.00
C VAL A 269 5.44 -16.55 6.52
N ARG A 270 6.26 -15.69 7.16
CA ARG A 270 6.29 -15.55 8.62
C ARG A 270 5.07 -14.76 9.10
N VAL A 271 4.39 -15.27 10.14
CA VAL A 271 3.25 -14.59 10.76
C VAL A 271 3.72 -13.74 11.94
N VAL A 272 3.30 -12.48 11.97
CA VAL A 272 3.58 -11.53 13.05
C VAL A 272 2.28 -10.99 13.61
N ARG A 273 1.95 -11.35 14.86
CA ARG A 273 0.75 -10.88 15.55
C ARG A 273 1.09 -9.78 16.55
N ALA A 274 0.39 -8.65 16.46
CA ALA A 274 0.56 -7.52 17.38
C ALA A 274 -0.78 -6.80 17.61
N ASP A 275 -0.88 -6.01 18.68
CA ASP A 275 -2.01 -5.10 18.88
C ASP A 275 -1.80 -3.87 17.97
N LEU A 276 -2.58 -3.79 16.91
CA LEU A 276 -2.41 -2.80 15.84
C LEU A 276 -3.58 -1.81 15.76
N ALA A 277 -4.74 -2.19 16.29
CA ALA A 277 -5.95 -1.41 16.12
C ALA A 277 -6.05 -0.25 17.10
N ARG A 278 -6.76 0.81 16.69
CA ARG A 278 -7.27 1.84 17.59
C ARG A 278 -8.20 1.24 18.64
N PRO A 279 -8.46 1.96 19.76
CA PRO A 279 -9.36 1.46 20.79
C PRO A 279 -10.77 1.11 20.26
N ASP A 280 -11.27 1.85 19.28
CA ASP A 280 -12.57 1.64 18.62
C ASP A 280 -12.52 0.61 17.49
N VAL A 281 -11.36 0.03 17.22
CA VAL A 281 -11.10 -0.97 16.16
C VAL A 281 -11.45 -0.47 14.75
N SER A 282 -11.66 0.83 14.57
CA SER A 282 -12.06 1.41 13.28
C SER A 282 -10.94 1.45 12.24
N ALA A 283 -9.68 1.51 12.70
CA ALA A 283 -8.49 1.59 11.87
C ALA A 283 -7.24 1.11 12.62
N HIS A 284 -6.17 0.84 11.89
CA HIS A 284 -4.85 0.64 12.48
C HIS A 284 -4.38 1.93 13.17
N GLU A 285 -3.67 1.79 14.28
CA GLU A 285 -3.06 2.91 15.00
C GLU A 285 -1.60 3.08 14.56
N PRO A 286 -1.23 4.23 13.95
CA PRO A 286 0.15 4.44 13.48
C PRO A 286 1.20 4.23 14.55
N ALA A 287 0.92 4.63 15.80
CA ALA A 287 1.84 4.47 16.91
C ALA A 287 2.08 3.02 17.31
N LYS A 288 1.14 2.12 17.02
CA LYS A 288 1.25 0.67 17.28
C LYS A 288 1.86 -0.08 16.10
N LEU A 289 1.53 0.32 14.87
CA LEU A 289 2.06 -0.30 13.66
C LEU A 289 3.54 0.01 13.45
N ALA A 290 3.97 1.23 13.73
CA ALA A 290 5.35 1.68 13.51
C ALA A 290 6.42 0.80 14.17
N PRO A 291 6.35 0.47 15.49
CA PRO A 291 7.39 -0.37 16.12
C PRO A 291 7.43 -1.78 15.55
N VAL A 292 6.32 -2.32 15.05
CA VAL A 292 6.27 -3.64 14.40
C VAL A 292 7.03 -3.61 13.08
N LEU A 293 6.73 -2.62 12.22
CA LEU A 293 7.42 -2.47 10.93
C LEU A 293 8.91 -2.16 11.12
N ALA A 294 9.26 -1.27 12.05
CA ALA A 294 10.65 -0.95 12.38
C ALA A 294 11.43 -2.19 12.86
N GLY A 295 10.84 -3.00 13.74
CA GLY A 295 11.45 -4.24 14.22
C GLY A 295 11.69 -5.28 13.13
N LEU A 296 10.77 -5.38 12.15
CA LEU A 296 10.95 -6.24 10.98
C LEU A 296 12.10 -5.74 10.08
N LEU A 297 12.19 -4.44 9.86
CA LEU A 297 13.28 -3.82 9.13
C LEU A 297 14.65 -4.08 9.82
N GLU A 298 14.75 -3.86 11.12
CA GLU A 298 15.98 -4.11 11.89
C GLU A 298 16.40 -5.57 11.82
N SER A 299 15.46 -6.50 11.91
CA SER A 299 15.71 -7.93 11.81
C SER A 299 16.24 -8.35 10.43
N ALA A 300 15.80 -7.69 9.37
CA ALA A 300 16.28 -7.94 8.02
C ALA A 300 17.70 -7.39 7.79
N ILE A 301 18.01 -6.22 8.35
CA ILE A 301 19.33 -5.57 8.22
C ILE A 301 20.39 -6.30 9.08
N ARG A 302 19.98 -6.87 10.22
CA ARG A 302 20.84 -7.60 11.16
C ARG A 302 20.34 -9.05 11.31
N PRO A 303 20.52 -9.93 10.32
CA PRO A 303 20.18 -11.32 10.50
C PRO A 303 21.01 -11.84 11.67
N GLU A 304 20.34 -12.25 12.78
CA GLU A 304 21.01 -12.86 13.93
C GLU A 304 21.82 -14.03 13.41
N GLY A 305 23.15 -13.96 13.64
CA GLY A 305 24.07 -15.03 13.29
C GLY A 305 23.60 -16.30 14.00
N HIS A 306 23.02 -17.21 13.24
CA HIS A 306 22.79 -18.57 13.68
C HIS A 306 24.18 -19.18 13.98
N ASN A 307 24.61 -19.08 15.23
CA ASN A 307 25.74 -19.82 15.76
C ASN A 307 25.40 -21.31 15.74
N ILE A 308 25.53 -21.93 14.58
CA ILE A 308 25.56 -23.39 14.46
C ILE A 308 26.87 -23.79 15.16
N ARG A 309 26.79 -24.07 16.46
CA ARG A 309 27.84 -24.83 17.17
C ARG A 309 27.82 -26.23 16.57
N ILE A 310 28.60 -26.45 15.51
CA ILE A 310 28.97 -27.80 15.07
C ILE A 310 29.80 -28.37 16.21
N GLY A 311 29.15 -29.17 17.04
CA GLY A 311 29.83 -29.97 18.05
C GLY A 311 30.80 -30.94 17.38
N GLN A 312 32.05 -30.59 17.35
CA GLN A 312 33.13 -31.53 17.04
C GLN A 312 33.16 -32.58 18.14
N ARG A 313 32.53 -33.73 17.95
CA ARG A 313 32.80 -34.96 18.67
C ARG A 313 34.15 -35.46 18.18
N ARG A 314 35.20 -35.27 19.01
CA ARG A 314 36.46 -36.00 18.85
C ARG A 314 36.18 -37.48 19.10
N PRO A 315 36.67 -38.40 18.24
CA PRO A 315 36.65 -39.83 18.56
C PRO A 315 37.66 -40.09 19.67
N LYS A 316 37.26 -40.83 20.70
CA LYS A 316 38.16 -41.42 21.68
C LYS A 316 38.98 -42.51 20.99
N MET A 317 40.30 -42.35 20.94
CA MET A 317 41.22 -43.44 20.67
C MET A 317 41.27 -44.32 21.95
N GLU A 318 40.83 -45.56 21.83
CA GLU A 318 41.13 -46.62 22.78
C GLU A 318 42.56 -47.11 22.51
N GLU A 319 43.44 -46.97 23.50
CA GLU A 319 44.72 -47.68 23.55
C GLU A 319 44.47 -49.09 24.11
N SER A 320 45.04 -50.09 23.43
CA SER A 320 45.39 -51.42 23.94
C SER A 320 46.76 -51.79 23.49
#